data_b2e3a582e7f9a91c29bcf27fed6fd354
#
_entry.id   b2e3a582e7f9a91c29bcf27fed6fd354
#
_cell.length_a   1.000
_cell.length_b   1.000
_cell.length_c   1.000
_cell.angle_alpha   90.00
_cell.angle_beta   90.00
_cell.angle_gamma   90.00
#
_symmetry.space_group_name_H-M   'P 1'
#
loop_
_entity.id
_entity.type
_entity.pdbx_description
1 polymer ?
#
loop_
_entity_poly.entity_id
_entity_poly.type
_entity_poly.pdbx_seq_one_letter_code
_entity_poly.pdbx_strand_id
1 'polypeptide(L)'
;MKCSIFNTAMSSYIDLKFINDVSSRLSQFKKKTDYLFNFRCPHCGDSQKSKTKARAYLYRVKNDMFFKCHNCGLGQNFANFLKFVDPKLYSEYVLERYKGSAPATPTPKFDFKPVKFKDQTILDDLKSISDLSEDHPARLYCIKRKIPKKYFDILYLCNKFMTLVNKVKPKTYKVIKDHPRLIIPFFDTTGKLFAFQGRAFGKEQPKYITIKLDENKQKIFGLERVNFTQEVKIVEGPIDSLFISNCIAAAGADLFLKNKIPNDKVTYIFDNEPRNKEIVDRMYKVIEKDFNIVIWPDDIQLKDVNDMIINDISASKIENIISKNTYRQLSALTKLRHWKKV
;
A
#
# COMPACT_ATOMS: atom_id res chain seq x y z
N MET A 1 2.69 -45.07 -17.03
CA MET A 1 3.32 -44.12 -16.08
C MET A 1 4.80 -43.85 -16.41
N LYS A 2 5.19 -43.48 -17.65
CA LYS A 2 6.59 -43.19 -17.99
C LYS A 2 6.79 -41.96 -18.89
N CYS A 3 5.77 -41.12 -19.12
CA CYS A 3 5.86 -39.99 -20.05
C CYS A 3 6.01 -38.59 -19.42
N SER A 4 5.87 -38.45 -18.09
CA SER A 4 5.92 -37.12 -17.43
C SER A 4 7.31 -36.68 -16.94
N ILE A 5 8.25 -37.62 -16.82
CA ILE A 5 9.59 -37.33 -16.25
C ILE A 5 10.53 -36.71 -17.31
N PHE A 6 10.35 -37.04 -18.58
CA PHE A 6 11.21 -36.52 -19.67
C PHE A 6 10.95 -35.05 -20.01
N ASN A 7 9.72 -34.55 -19.87
CA ASN A 7 9.39 -33.16 -20.19
C ASN A 7 9.88 -32.16 -19.13
N THR A 8 10.02 -32.56 -17.91
CA THR A 8 10.46 -31.70 -16.78
C THR A 8 11.98 -31.45 -16.75
N ALA A 9 12.79 -32.41 -17.20
CA ALA A 9 14.25 -32.25 -17.30
C ALA A 9 14.65 -31.32 -18.48
N MET A 10 13.89 -31.35 -19.58
CA MET A 10 14.16 -30.52 -20.75
C MET A 10 13.91 -29.04 -20.50
N SER A 11 12.93 -28.64 -19.69
CA SER A 11 12.61 -27.21 -19.47
C SER A 11 13.72 -26.48 -18.72
N SER A 12 14.27 -27.10 -17.67
CA SER A 12 15.40 -26.51 -16.92
C SER A 12 16.70 -26.44 -17.73
N TYR A 13 16.93 -27.38 -18.63
CA TYR A 13 18.10 -27.37 -19.52
C TYR A 13 18.03 -26.19 -20.51
N ILE A 14 16.86 -25.96 -21.10
CA ILE A 14 16.65 -24.84 -22.01
C ILE A 14 16.83 -23.51 -21.28
N ASP A 15 16.28 -23.36 -20.08
CA ASP A 15 16.47 -22.16 -19.26
C ASP A 15 17.97 -21.88 -19.03
N LEU A 16 18.73 -22.88 -18.63
CA LEU A 16 20.17 -22.75 -18.36
C LEU A 16 20.97 -22.37 -19.63
N LYS A 17 20.62 -22.94 -20.80
CA LYS A 17 21.21 -22.59 -22.08
C LYS A 17 21.05 -21.08 -22.32
N PHE A 18 19.82 -20.59 -22.28
CA PHE A 18 19.53 -19.18 -22.54
C PHE A 18 20.03 -18.22 -21.43
N ILE A 19 20.22 -18.69 -20.19
CA ILE A 19 20.94 -17.93 -19.15
C ILE A 19 22.40 -17.74 -19.54
N ASN A 20 23.05 -18.77 -20.05
CA ASN A 20 24.43 -18.65 -20.53
C ASN A 20 24.52 -17.71 -21.75
N ASP A 21 23.58 -17.78 -22.69
CA ASP A 21 23.57 -16.94 -23.88
C ASP A 21 23.37 -15.46 -23.53
N VAL A 22 22.52 -15.14 -22.54
CA VAL A 22 22.27 -13.76 -22.12
C VAL A 22 23.33 -13.23 -21.14
N SER A 23 24.17 -14.09 -20.57
CA SER A 23 25.13 -13.75 -19.51
C SER A 23 26.11 -12.64 -19.90
N SER A 24 26.55 -12.60 -21.16
CA SER A 24 27.45 -11.57 -21.70
C SER A 24 26.85 -10.16 -21.67
N ARG A 25 25.54 -10.04 -21.62
CA ARG A 25 24.80 -8.76 -21.53
C ARG A 25 24.49 -8.32 -20.10
N LEU A 26 24.82 -9.16 -19.10
CA LEU A 26 24.56 -8.91 -17.70
C LEU A 26 25.84 -8.48 -16.98
N SER A 27 25.91 -7.22 -16.58
CA SER A 27 27.06 -6.67 -15.85
C SER A 27 27.30 -7.41 -14.53
N GLN A 28 28.56 -7.73 -14.23
CA GLN A 28 28.97 -8.43 -12.99
C GLN A 28 28.34 -9.82 -12.84
N PHE A 29 28.06 -10.50 -13.97
CA PHE A 29 27.50 -11.84 -13.95
C PHE A 29 28.45 -12.85 -13.30
N LYS A 30 27.93 -13.63 -12.33
CA LYS A 30 28.67 -14.68 -11.61
C LYS A 30 27.77 -15.89 -11.39
N LYS A 31 28.21 -17.05 -11.83
CA LYS A 31 27.60 -18.33 -11.45
C LYS A 31 28.01 -18.67 -10.00
N LYS A 32 27.02 -18.81 -9.10
CA LYS A 32 27.23 -19.18 -7.69
C LYS A 32 27.08 -20.69 -7.48
N THR A 33 26.05 -21.27 -8.08
CA THR A 33 25.82 -22.73 -8.15
C THR A 33 25.24 -23.07 -9.52
N ASP A 34 24.93 -24.34 -9.78
CA ASP A 34 24.36 -24.76 -11.08
C ASP A 34 23.01 -24.06 -11.40
N TYR A 35 22.28 -23.63 -10.38
CA TYR A 35 20.97 -22.99 -10.53
C TYR A 35 20.86 -21.66 -9.80
N LEU A 36 21.98 -21.00 -9.49
CA LEU A 36 22.02 -19.69 -8.86
C LEU A 36 23.06 -18.80 -9.51
N PHE A 37 22.59 -17.70 -10.09
CA PHE A 37 23.41 -16.70 -10.76
C PHE A 37 23.18 -15.34 -10.15
N ASN A 38 24.25 -14.57 -9.98
CA ASN A 38 24.21 -13.22 -9.41
C ASN A 38 24.77 -12.23 -10.43
N PHE A 39 24.15 -11.08 -10.55
CA PHE A 39 24.56 -10.02 -11.49
C PHE A 39 23.98 -8.67 -11.10
N ARG A 40 24.45 -7.63 -11.77
CA ARG A 40 23.93 -6.27 -11.60
C ARG A 40 22.57 -6.15 -12.29
N CYS A 41 21.55 -5.63 -11.57
CA CYS A 41 20.18 -5.57 -12.08
C CYS A 41 20.07 -4.69 -13.34
N PRO A 42 19.59 -5.20 -14.47
CA PRO A 42 19.43 -4.40 -15.69
C PRO A 42 18.22 -3.44 -15.61
N HIS A 43 17.27 -3.67 -14.69
CA HIS A 43 16.12 -2.79 -14.52
C HIS A 43 16.44 -1.51 -13.72
N CYS A 44 17.17 -1.65 -12.61
CA CYS A 44 17.43 -0.51 -11.71
C CYS A 44 18.90 -0.08 -11.67
N GLY A 45 19.80 -0.79 -12.35
CA GLY A 45 21.23 -0.51 -12.33
C GLY A 45 21.90 -0.70 -10.98
N ASP A 46 21.23 -1.34 -9.99
CA ASP A 46 21.69 -1.49 -8.62
C ASP A 46 22.08 -0.14 -7.94
N SER A 47 23.27 -0.03 -7.36
CA SER A 47 23.73 1.17 -6.68
C SER A 47 24.36 2.16 -7.63
N GLN A 48 23.92 3.43 -7.59
CA GLN A 48 24.59 4.52 -8.33
C GLN A 48 25.97 4.87 -7.76
N LYS A 49 26.16 4.66 -6.44
CA LYS A 49 27.44 4.96 -5.73
C LYS A 49 28.49 3.86 -5.87
N SER A 50 28.12 2.64 -6.23
CA SER A 50 29.05 1.50 -6.35
C SER A 50 28.78 0.69 -7.60
N LYS A 51 29.75 0.67 -8.52
CA LYS A 51 29.68 -0.10 -9.78
C LYS A 51 29.88 -1.61 -9.59
N THR A 52 30.35 -2.04 -8.42
CA THR A 52 30.67 -3.45 -8.12
C THR A 52 29.51 -4.18 -7.42
N LYS A 53 28.52 -3.47 -6.90
CA LYS A 53 27.36 -4.11 -6.24
C LYS A 53 26.45 -4.78 -7.26
N ALA A 54 26.17 -6.09 -7.01
CA ALA A 54 25.30 -6.93 -7.81
C ALA A 54 24.28 -7.61 -6.89
N ARG A 55 23.01 -7.21 -6.96
CA ARG A 55 21.92 -7.65 -6.07
C ARG A 55 20.76 -8.30 -6.81
N ALA A 56 20.93 -8.56 -8.10
CA ALA A 56 19.99 -9.34 -8.88
C ALA A 56 20.44 -10.79 -8.96
N TYR A 57 19.46 -11.69 -8.99
CA TYR A 57 19.67 -13.12 -9.01
C TYR A 57 18.73 -13.78 -10.03
N LEU A 58 19.26 -14.82 -10.71
CA LEU A 58 18.46 -15.86 -11.34
C LEU A 58 18.65 -17.13 -10.51
N TYR A 59 17.54 -17.78 -10.13
CA TYR A 59 17.54 -18.96 -9.28
C TYR A 59 16.40 -19.90 -9.65
N ARG A 60 16.54 -21.18 -9.31
CA ARG A 60 15.55 -22.20 -9.64
C ARG A 60 14.43 -22.23 -8.60
N VAL A 61 13.20 -22.28 -9.10
CA VAL A 61 12.00 -22.58 -8.29
C VAL A 61 11.27 -23.74 -8.96
N LYS A 62 11.27 -24.91 -8.33
CA LYS A 62 10.77 -26.16 -8.91
C LYS A 62 11.50 -26.47 -10.24
N ASN A 63 10.83 -26.35 -11.38
CA ASN A 63 11.35 -26.68 -12.70
C ASN A 63 11.64 -25.46 -13.58
N ASP A 64 11.49 -24.26 -13.05
CA ASP A 64 11.63 -23.01 -13.80
C ASP A 64 12.67 -22.10 -13.15
N MET A 65 13.27 -21.23 -13.96
CA MET A 65 14.16 -20.19 -13.48
C MET A 65 13.41 -18.87 -13.24
N PHE A 66 13.75 -18.20 -12.15
CA PHE A 66 13.14 -16.93 -11.73
C PHE A 66 14.20 -15.87 -11.52
N PHE A 67 13.84 -14.63 -11.91
CA PHE A 67 14.62 -13.43 -11.63
C PHE A 67 14.10 -12.73 -10.38
N LYS A 68 15.02 -12.26 -9.52
CA LYS A 68 14.73 -11.34 -8.43
C LYS A 68 15.87 -10.36 -8.22
N CYS A 69 15.52 -9.08 -8.02
CA CYS A 69 16.46 -8.04 -7.58
C CYS A 69 16.16 -7.61 -6.14
N HIS A 70 17.14 -7.71 -5.25
CA HIS A 70 17.01 -7.26 -3.86
C HIS A 70 17.16 -5.75 -3.69
N ASN A 71 17.51 -5.00 -4.74
CA ASN A 71 17.59 -3.55 -4.70
C ASN A 71 16.26 -2.89 -5.05
N CYS A 72 15.62 -3.26 -6.16
CA CYS A 72 14.35 -2.67 -6.58
C CYS A 72 13.13 -3.53 -6.24
N GLY A 73 13.34 -4.75 -5.71
CA GLY A 73 12.26 -5.65 -5.33
C GLY A 73 11.59 -6.39 -6.49
N LEU A 74 11.94 -6.06 -7.75
CA LEU A 74 11.34 -6.69 -8.93
C LEU A 74 11.62 -8.18 -8.97
N GLY A 75 10.55 -8.99 -9.11
CA GLY A 75 10.59 -10.44 -9.32
C GLY A 75 9.74 -10.82 -10.52
N GLN A 76 10.26 -11.74 -11.36
CA GLN A 76 9.56 -12.23 -12.54
C GLN A 76 10.12 -13.58 -13.00
N ASN A 77 9.37 -14.31 -13.86
CA ASN A 77 9.88 -15.53 -14.45
C ASN A 77 11.00 -15.23 -15.47
N PHE A 78 11.78 -16.25 -15.80
CA PHE A 78 12.93 -16.10 -16.72
C PHE A 78 12.51 -15.61 -18.12
N ALA A 79 11.37 -16.06 -18.62
CA ALA A 79 10.85 -15.62 -19.92
C ALA A 79 10.63 -14.10 -19.99
N ASN A 80 9.97 -13.52 -18.97
CA ASN A 80 9.74 -12.07 -18.90
C ASN A 80 11.04 -11.29 -18.70
N PHE A 81 11.96 -11.83 -17.91
CA PHE A 81 13.29 -11.27 -17.73
C PHE A 81 14.06 -11.24 -19.06
N LEU A 82 14.09 -12.35 -19.78
CA LEU A 82 14.77 -12.46 -21.07
C LEU A 82 14.18 -11.54 -22.12
N LYS A 83 12.84 -11.42 -22.17
CA LYS A 83 12.12 -10.49 -23.05
C LYS A 83 12.53 -9.03 -22.81
N PHE A 84 12.80 -8.65 -21.57
CA PHE A 84 13.24 -7.31 -21.23
C PHE A 84 14.71 -7.07 -21.61
N VAL A 85 15.61 -8.05 -21.37
CA VAL A 85 17.04 -7.88 -21.61
C VAL A 85 17.37 -8.02 -23.09
N ASP A 86 16.73 -8.96 -23.77
CA ASP A 86 16.95 -9.28 -25.17
C ASP A 86 15.71 -9.86 -25.85
N PRO A 87 14.91 -9.02 -26.53
CA PRO A 87 13.71 -9.48 -27.23
C PRO A 87 13.97 -10.50 -28.35
N LYS A 88 15.16 -10.44 -28.99
CA LYS A 88 15.52 -11.38 -30.06
C LYS A 88 15.80 -12.77 -29.47
N LEU A 89 16.63 -12.82 -28.46
CA LEU A 89 16.95 -14.07 -27.75
C LEU A 89 15.70 -14.67 -27.07
N TYR A 90 14.77 -13.84 -26.62
CA TYR A 90 13.47 -14.27 -26.10
C TYR A 90 12.64 -15.01 -27.17
N SER A 91 12.61 -14.51 -28.40
CA SER A 91 11.88 -15.18 -29.48
C SER A 91 12.45 -16.57 -29.78
N GLU A 92 13.75 -16.71 -29.79
CA GLU A 92 14.45 -17.99 -29.94
C GLU A 92 14.16 -18.95 -28.77
N TYR A 93 14.19 -18.44 -27.54
CA TYR A 93 13.83 -19.17 -26.34
C TYR A 93 12.40 -19.73 -26.38
N VAL A 94 11.43 -18.91 -26.77
CA VAL A 94 10.03 -19.35 -26.88
C VAL A 94 9.88 -20.45 -27.93
N LEU A 95 10.51 -20.29 -29.09
CA LEU A 95 10.48 -21.30 -30.14
C LEU A 95 11.12 -22.63 -29.66
N GLU A 96 12.22 -22.59 -28.96
CA GLU A 96 12.90 -23.81 -28.49
C GLU A 96 12.17 -24.47 -27.34
N ARG A 97 11.66 -23.70 -26.39
CA ARG A 97 10.97 -24.21 -25.19
C ARG A 97 9.63 -24.86 -25.53
N TYR A 98 8.94 -24.35 -26.56
CA TYR A 98 7.60 -24.83 -26.95
C TYR A 98 7.58 -25.62 -28.28
N LYS A 99 8.73 -25.98 -28.83
CA LYS A 99 8.84 -26.92 -29.99
C LYS A 99 8.23 -28.26 -29.56
N GLY A 100 7.09 -28.59 -30.16
CA GLY A 100 6.40 -29.88 -29.93
C GLY A 100 5.13 -29.83 -29.10
N SER A 101 4.68 -28.67 -28.70
CA SER A 101 3.36 -28.50 -28.10
C SER A 101 2.30 -28.33 -29.19
N ALA A 102 1.40 -29.29 -29.35
CA ALA A 102 0.21 -29.17 -30.16
C ALA A 102 -0.65 -27.96 -29.76
N PRO A 103 -1.56 -27.44 -30.62
CA PRO A 103 -2.32 -26.23 -30.28
C PRO A 103 -3.10 -26.41 -28.99
N ALA A 104 -2.88 -25.46 -28.07
CA ALA A 104 -3.34 -25.52 -26.72
C ALA A 104 -4.86 -25.52 -26.63
N THR A 105 -5.42 -26.51 -25.99
CA THR A 105 -6.62 -26.37 -25.14
C THR A 105 -6.45 -25.13 -24.25
N PRO A 106 -7.52 -24.39 -23.95
CA PRO A 106 -7.43 -23.15 -23.19
C PRO A 106 -6.68 -23.39 -21.89
N THR A 107 -5.56 -22.71 -21.76
CA THR A 107 -4.73 -22.76 -20.55
C THR A 107 -5.58 -22.41 -19.34
N PRO A 108 -5.65 -23.27 -18.31
CA PRO A 108 -6.23 -22.87 -17.05
C PRO A 108 -5.45 -21.63 -16.58
N LYS A 109 -6.15 -20.54 -16.30
CA LYS A 109 -5.59 -19.38 -15.64
C LYS A 109 -5.16 -19.82 -14.25
N PHE A 110 -3.92 -20.28 -14.12
CA PHE A 110 -3.31 -20.43 -12.81
C PHE A 110 -3.11 -19.03 -12.27
N ASP A 111 -3.97 -18.66 -11.35
CA ASP A 111 -3.80 -17.47 -10.52
C ASP A 111 -2.61 -17.75 -9.59
N PHE A 112 -1.40 -17.52 -10.12
CA PHE A 112 -0.21 -17.52 -9.30
C PHE A 112 -0.29 -16.26 -8.45
N LYS A 113 -0.95 -16.37 -7.30
CA LYS A 113 -0.67 -15.43 -6.22
C LYS A 113 0.84 -15.43 -6.07
N PRO A 114 1.53 -14.30 -6.31
CA PRO A 114 2.97 -14.26 -6.10
C PRO A 114 3.20 -14.74 -4.68
N VAL A 115 4.06 -15.75 -4.50
CA VAL A 115 4.56 -16.09 -3.16
C VAL A 115 5.29 -14.82 -2.72
N LYS A 116 4.56 -13.97 -2.01
CA LYS A 116 5.15 -12.86 -1.28
C LYS A 116 6.01 -13.55 -0.23
N PHE A 117 7.34 -13.59 -0.43
CA PHE A 117 8.21 -13.69 0.70
C PHE A 117 7.84 -12.47 1.53
N LYS A 118 7.09 -12.68 2.61
CA LYS A 118 6.81 -11.62 3.57
C LYS A 118 8.18 -11.25 4.13
N ASP A 119 8.72 -10.11 3.71
CA ASP A 119 9.71 -9.45 4.55
C ASP A 119 9.03 -9.38 5.92
N GLN A 120 9.58 -10.04 6.93
CA GLN A 120 9.01 -10.06 8.28
C GLN A 120 8.70 -8.62 8.65
N THR A 121 7.42 -8.30 8.74
CA THR A 121 6.98 -6.96 9.11
C THR A 121 6.70 -6.96 10.61
N ILE A 122 6.75 -5.80 11.22
CA ILE A 122 6.35 -5.65 12.63
C ILE A 122 4.92 -6.11 12.90
N LEU A 123 4.12 -6.31 11.85
CA LEU A 123 2.73 -6.75 11.93
C LEU A 123 2.62 -8.27 12.14
N ASP A 124 3.66 -9.03 11.77
CA ASP A 124 3.64 -10.50 11.87
C ASP A 124 3.60 -10.98 13.32
N ASP A 125 4.07 -10.15 14.26
CA ASP A 125 4.00 -10.38 15.71
C ASP A 125 2.65 -9.92 16.32
N LEU A 126 1.73 -9.33 15.54
CA LEU A 126 0.48 -8.77 16.03
C LEU A 126 -0.73 -9.59 15.56
N LYS A 127 -1.74 -9.67 16.41
CA LYS A 127 -3.03 -10.27 16.02
C LYS A 127 -3.87 -9.24 15.26
N SER A 128 -4.45 -9.63 14.14
CA SER A 128 -5.45 -8.82 13.46
C SER A 128 -6.73 -8.72 14.32
N ILE A 129 -7.56 -7.72 14.08
CA ILE A 129 -8.85 -7.59 14.78
C ILE A 129 -9.78 -8.77 14.43
N SER A 130 -9.64 -9.35 13.23
CA SER A 130 -10.41 -10.53 12.83
C SER A 130 -10.04 -11.80 13.62
N ASP A 131 -8.76 -11.92 14.04
CA ASP A 131 -8.25 -13.08 14.80
C ASP A 131 -8.60 -13.04 16.29
N LEU A 132 -9.18 -11.94 16.77
CA LEU A 132 -9.60 -11.81 18.16
C LEU A 132 -10.99 -12.43 18.37
N SER A 133 -11.25 -12.93 19.59
CA SER A 133 -12.58 -13.40 19.96
C SER A 133 -13.64 -12.28 19.83
N GLU A 134 -14.89 -12.65 19.67
CA GLU A 134 -15.97 -11.68 19.42
C GLU A 134 -16.20 -10.71 20.58
N ASP A 135 -15.94 -11.16 21.79
CA ASP A 135 -16.04 -10.42 23.05
C ASP A 135 -14.76 -9.61 23.39
N HIS A 136 -13.71 -9.76 22.61
CA HIS A 136 -12.45 -9.06 22.90
C HIS A 136 -12.62 -7.53 22.85
N PRO A 137 -12.16 -6.77 23.86
CA PRO A 137 -12.38 -5.31 23.97
C PRO A 137 -11.95 -4.50 22.73
N ALA A 138 -10.84 -4.89 22.09
CA ALA A 138 -10.37 -4.22 20.86
C ALA A 138 -11.29 -4.48 19.67
N ARG A 139 -11.86 -5.69 19.56
CA ARG A 139 -12.83 -6.02 18.51
C ARG A 139 -14.17 -5.32 18.75
N LEU A 140 -14.64 -5.31 20.00
CA LEU A 140 -15.84 -4.55 20.41
C LEU A 140 -15.67 -3.05 20.17
N TYR A 141 -14.47 -2.50 20.37
CA TYR A 141 -14.17 -1.11 20.03
C TYR A 141 -14.37 -0.83 18.53
N CYS A 142 -13.88 -1.70 17.64
CA CYS A 142 -14.06 -1.56 16.20
C CYS A 142 -15.55 -1.70 15.80
N ILE A 143 -16.27 -2.62 16.43
CA ILE A 143 -17.72 -2.82 16.23
C ILE A 143 -18.49 -1.57 16.68
N LYS A 144 -18.20 -1.02 17.87
CA LYS A 144 -18.83 0.21 18.38
C LYS A 144 -18.62 1.41 17.44
N ARG A 145 -17.47 1.47 16.76
CA ARG A 145 -17.17 2.47 15.74
C ARG A 145 -17.79 2.16 14.40
N LYS A 146 -18.53 1.06 14.29
CA LYS A 146 -19.16 0.56 13.06
C LYS A 146 -18.18 0.37 11.91
N ILE A 147 -16.89 0.12 12.21
CA ILE A 147 -15.86 -0.16 11.18
C ILE A 147 -16.31 -1.40 10.40
N PRO A 148 -16.37 -1.34 9.04
CA PRO A 148 -16.79 -2.49 8.24
C PRO A 148 -15.89 -3.71 8.47
N LYS A 149 -16.50 -4.90 8.68
CA LYS A 149 -15.78 -6.15 9.01
C LYS A 149 -14.68 -6.50 7.99
N LYS A 150 -14.84 -6.13 6.72
CA LYS A 150 -13.82 -6.31 5.67
C LYS A 150 -12.47 -5.63 5.95
N TYR A 151 -12.40 -4.71 6.90
CA TYR A 151 -11.17 -4.02 7.31
C TYR A 151 -10.56 -4.59 8.60
N PHE A 152 -11.18 -5.58 9.23
CA PHE A 152 -10.64 -6.17 10.46
C PHE A 152 -9.33 -6.92 10.24
N ASP A 153 -9.09 -7.44 9.02
CA ASP A 153 -7.85 -8.13 8.66
C ASP A 153 -6.65 -7.19 8.49
N ILE A 154 -6.91 -5.90 8.29
CA ILE A 154 -5.86 -4.88 8.10
C ILE A 154 -5.64 -3.99 9.31
N LEU A 155 -6.38 -4.22 10.39
CA LEU A 155 -6.25 -3.52 11.67
C LEU A 155 -5.75 -4.52 12.71
N TYR A 156 -4.80 -4.09 13.58
CA TYR A 156 -4.13 -5.00 14.51
C TYR A 156 -4.22 -4.50 15.94
N LEU A 157 -4.17 -5.45 16.87
CA LEU A 157 -4.02 -5.16 18.30
C LEU A 157 -2.54 -5.17 18.66
N CYS A 158 -2.06 -4.10 19.26
CA CYS A 158 -0.77 -4.06 19.94
C CYS A 158 -0.98 -3.85 21.44
N ASN A 159 -0.63 -4.83 22.26
CA ASN A 159 -0.78 -4.73 23.71
C ASN A 159 0.30 -3.86 24.39
N LYS A 160 1.48 -3.75 23.75
CA LYS A 160 2.65 -2.99 24.27
C LYS A 160 3.18 -2.06 23.20
N PHE A 161 2.51 -0.92 23.00
CA PHE A 161 2.79 -0.01 21.89
C PHE A 161 4.18 0.64 21.97
N MET A 162 4.60 1.11 23.15
CA MET A 162 5.91 1.74 23.30
C MET A 162 7.04 0.74 23.05
N THR A 163 6.87 -0.50 23.51
CA THR A 163 7.81 -1.60 23.25
C THR A 163 7.89 -1.90 21.74
N LEU A 164 6.75 -1.94 21.04
CA LEU A 164 6.71 -2.12 19.58
C LEU A 164 7.45 -0.99 18.86
N VAL A 165 7.21 0.26 19.25
CA VAL A 165 7.91 1.40 18.65
C VAL A 165 9.42 1.32 18.88
N ASN A 166 9.86 0.96 20.09
CA ASN A 166 11.28 0.83 20.40
C ASN A 166 11.98 -0.32 19.64
N LYS A 167 11.24 -1.35 19.20
CA LYS A 167 11.78 -2.39 18.30
C LYS A 167 12.18 -1.81 16.92
N VAL A 168 11.42 -0.86 16.40
CA VAL A 168 11.65 -0.26 15.06
C VAL A 168 12.41 1.06 15.10
N LYS A 169 12.25 1.81 16.18
CA LYS A 169 12.98 3.07 16.46
C LYS A 169 13.52 3.01 17.89
N PRO A 170 14.71 2.45 18.10
CA PRO A 170 15.29 2.27 19.42
C PRO A 170 15.36 3.59 20.20
N LYS A 171 15.12 3.52 21.52
CA LYS A 171 15.19 4.66 22.46
C LYS A 171 14.18 5.78 22.21
N THR A 172 13.10 5.53 21.44
CA THR A 172 12.04 6.53 21.21
C THR A 172 11.25 6.80 22.50
N TYR A 173 10.96 5.75 23.26
CA TYR A 173 10.22 5.86 24.53
C TYR A 173 10.98 5.28 25.72
N LYS A 174 10.87 5.95 26.88
CA LYS A 174 11.17 5.34 28.18
C LYS A 174 9.95 4.52 28.59
N VAL A 175 10.04 3.19 28.52
CA VAL A 175 8.91 2.30 28.82
C VAL A 175 8.82 2.12 30.34
N ILE A 176 8.07 3.00 31.02
CA ILE A 176 7.73 2.86 32.43
C ILE A 176 6.38 2.13 32.56
N LYS A 177 5.39 2.54 31.75
CA LYS A 177 4.06 1.93 31.69
C LYS A 177 3.62 1.90 30.23
N ASP A 178 3.53 0.70 29.66
CA ASP A 178 3.05 0.52 28.30
C ASP A 178 1.52 0.36 28.25
N HIS A 179 0.91 0.60 27.10
CA HIS A 179 -0.54 0.53 26.94
C HIS A 179 -0.93 -0.01 25.57
N PRO A 180 -2.12 -0.64 25.48
CA PRO A 180 -2.59 -1.19 24.23
C PRO A 180 -3.04 -0.08 23.26
N ARG A 181 -2.82 -0.30 21.97
CA ARG A 181 -3.33 0.55 20.89
C ARG A 181 -3.81 -0.28 19.70
N LEU A 182 -4.80 0.27 19.01
CA LEU A 182 -5.16 -0.19 17.66
C LEU A 182 -4.07 0.27 16.70
N ILE A 183 -3.47 -0.66 15.97
CA ILE A 183 -2.49 -0.37 14.92
C ILE A 183 -3.20 -0.29 13.58
N ILE A 184 -2.98 0.82 12.91
CA ILE A 184 -3.46 1.12 11.57
C ILE A 184 -2.21 1.20 10.68
N PRO A 185 -1.89 0.18 9.87
CA PRO A 185 -0.70 0.16 9.04
C PRO A 185 -0.89 1.00 7.77
N PHE A 186 0.17 1.66 7.32
CA PHE A 186 0.20 2.45 6.09
C PHE A 186 1.06 1.75 5.07
N PHE A 187 0.43 1.28 4.01
CA PHE A 187 1.08 0.61 2.90
C PHE A 187 1.18 1.55 1.69
N ASP A 188 2.25 1.41 0.93
CA ASP A 188 2.37 2.10 -0.35
C ASP A 188 1.61 1.34 -1.47
N THR A 189 1.60 1.91 -2.66
CA THR A 189 0.93 1.31 -3.84
C THR A 189 1.45 -0.07 -4.25
N THR A 190 2.61 -0.48 -3.72
CA THR A 190 3.18 -1.84 -3.92
C THR A 190 2.82 -2.80 -2.80
N GLY A 191 2.10 -2.33 -1.76
CA GLY A 191 1.76 -3.10 -0.57
C GLY A 191 2.90 -3.19 0.45
N LYS A 192 3.93 -2.36 0.36
CA LYS A 192 5.03 -2.31 1.34
C LYS A 192 4.64 -1.40 2.51
N LEU A 193 4.78 -1.91 3.75
CA LEU A 193 4.58 -1.13 4.97
C LEU A 193 5.65 -0.04 5.08
N PHE A 194 5.23 1.22 5.24
CA PHE A 194 6.15 2.35 5.39
C PHE A 194 5.89 3.21 6.64
N ALA A 195 4.72 3.05 7.26
CA ALA A 195 4.37 3.70 8.51
C ALA A 195 3.25 2.92 9.21
N PHE A 196 3.00 3.23 10.46
CA PHE A 196 1.79 2.79 11.15
C PHE A 196 1.35 3.85 12.16
N GLN A 197 0.05 3.86 12.43
CA GLN A 197 -0.53 4.73 13.45
C GLN A 197 -1.08 3.89 14.60
N GLY A 198 -0.71 4.24 15.81
CA GLY A 198 -1.26 3.68 17.05
C GLY A 198 -2.37 4.56 17.60
N ARG A 199 -3.63 4.08 17.55
CA ARG A 199 -4.77 4.76 18.16
C ARG A 199 -5.06 4.24 19.55
N ALA A 200 -5.17 5.12 20.53
CA ALA A 200 -5.58 4.77 21.89
C ALA A 200 -7.02 4.25 21.93
N PHE A 201 -7.27 3.21 22.72
CA PHE A 201 -8.63 2.70 22.98
C PHE A 201 -9.38 3.53 24.00
N GLY A 202 -8.67 4.16 24.94
CA GLY A 202 -9.21 4.93 26.04
C GLY A 202 -8.85 6.42 25.99
N LYS A 203 -8.47 6.95 27.18
CA LYS A 203 -8.15 8.37 27.40
C LYS A 203 -6.66 8.69 27.25
N GLU A 204 -5.83 7.73 26.86
CA GLU A 204 -4.38 7.89 26.73
C GLU A 204 -4.06 8.97 25.68
N GLN A 205 -3.14 9.87 26.08
CA GLN A 205 -2.67 10.95 25.22
C GLN A 205 -1.23 10.69 24.71
N PRO A 206 -0.89 11.11 23.50
CA PRO A 206 -1.81 11.57 22.45
C PRO A 206 -2.70 10.44 21.92
N LYS A 207 -3.93 10.78 21.52
CA LYS A 207 -4.92 9.83 21.00
C LYS A 207 -4.42 9.05 19.78
N TYR A 208 -3.65 9.70 18.93
CA TYR A 208 -3.00 9.11 17.76
C TYR A 208 -1.50 9.34 17.79
N ILE A 209 -0.73 8.33 17.49
CA ILE A 209 0.73 8.40 17.33
C ILE A 209 1.09 7.73 16.01
N THR A 210 1.69 8.48 15.09
CA THR A 210 2.12 7.94 13.78
C THR A 210 3.63 7.75 13.78
N ILE A 211 4.07 6.54 13.48
CA ILE A 211 5.48 6.13 13.39
C ILE A 211 5.80 5.86 11.92
N LYS A 212 6.75 6.59 11.37
CA LYS A 212 7.27 6.36 10.02
C LYS A 212 8.40 5.33 10.07
N LEU A 213 8.38 4.37 9.18
CA LEU A 213 9.47 3.42 8.93
C LEU A 213 10.33 3.88 7.76
N ASP A 214 9.74 4.69 6.85
CA ASP A 214 10.43 5.38 5.75
C ASP A 214 10.16 6.88 5.86
N GLU A 215 11.18 7.65 6.24
CA GLU A 215 11.06 9.10 6.46
C GLU A 215 10.75 9.88 5.16
N ASN A 216 11.07 9.31 4.00
CA ASN A 216 10.85 9.98 2.71
C ASN A 216 9.40 9.90 2.23
N LYS A 217 8.56 9.05 2.85
CA LYS A 217 7.16 8.89 2.46
C LYS A 217 6.22 9.81 3.23
N GLN A 218 5.18 10.29 2.55
CA GLN A 218 4.10 11.05 3.18
C GLN A 218 3.25 10.13 4.06
N LYS A 219 2.70 10.67 5.16
CA LYS A 219 1.82 9.92 6.08
C LYS A 219 0.42 9.78 5.50
N ILE A 220 0.29 8.99 4.45
CA ILE A 220 -0.98 8.76 3.75
C ILE A 220 -1.40 7.31 3.95
N PHE A 221 -2.58 7.12 4.51
CA PHE A 221 -3.20 5.82 4.70
C PHE A 221 -4.08 5.46 3.51
N GLY A 222 -4.03 4.22 3.05
CA GLY A 222 -4.94 3.69 2.05
C GLY A 222 -4.46 3.77 0.60
N LEU A 223 -3.17 4.05 0.37
CA LEU A 223 -2.60 4.12 -0.99
C LEU A 223 -2.68 2.78 -1.74
N GLU A 224 -2.66 1.67 -1.03
CA GLU A 224 -2.68 0.30 -1.57
C GLU A 224 -4.05 -0.11 -2.14
N ARG A 225 -5.13 0.60 -1.78
CA ARG A 225 -6.51 0.26 -2.14
C ARG A 225 -7.21 1.31 -3.01
N VAL A 226 -6.54 2.41 -3.33
CA VAL A 226 -7.11 3.52 -4.10
C VAL A 226 -6.82 3.38 -5.58
N ASN A 227 -7.84 3.60 -6.40
CA ASN A 227 -7.72 3.68 -7.85
C ASN A 227 -7.50 5.14 -8.27
N PHE A 228 -6.27 5.47 -8.64
CA PHE A 228 -5.87 6.82 -9.06
C PHE A 228 -6.37 7.24 -10.45
N THR A 229 -7.03 6.36 -11.19
CA THR A 229 -7.68 6.72 -12.47
C THR A 229 -9.06 7.35 -12.26
N GLN A 230 -9.65 7.16 -11.08
CA GLN A 230 -10.92 7.72 -10.65
C GLN A 230 -10.71 8.93 -9.72
N GLU A 231 -11.81 9.62 -9.37
CA GLU A 231 -11.77 10.65 -8.34
C GLU A 231 -11.28 10.08 -7.01
N VAL A 232 -10.29 10.74 -6.42
CA VAL A 232 -9.71 10.36 -5.11
C VAL A 232 -10.21 11.33 -4.04
N LYS A 233 -10.84 10.79 -3.02
CA LYS A 233 -11.27 11.55 -1.85
C LYS A 233 -10.18 11.51 -0.77
N ILE A 234 -9.97 12.62 -0.08
CA ILE A 234 -8.96 12.77 0.97
C ILE A 234 -9.61 13.25 2.24
N VAL A 235 -9.52 12.47 3.31
CA VAL A 235 -9.96 12.82 4.66
C VAL A 235 -8.75 13.01 5.60
N GLU A 236 -8.99 13.50 6.81
CA GLU A 236 -7.93 13.66 7.82
C GLU A 236 -7.64 12.34 8.55
N GLY A 237 -8.68 11.62 8.95
CA GLY A 237 -8.58 10.42 9.79
C GLY A 237 -8.55 9.10 8.99
N PRO A 238 -7.61 8.18 9.28
CA PRO A 238 -7.60 6.86 8.67
C PRO A 238 -8.92 6.10 8.82
N ILE A 239 -9.58 6.19 9.99
CA ILE A 239 -10.85 5.49 10.23
C ILE A 239 -11.96 6.06 9.35
N ASP A 240 -12.02 7.38 9.16
CA ASP A 240 -13.03 8.04 8.33
C ASP A 240 -12.96 7.58 6.88
N SER A 241 -11.75 7.37 6.37
CA SER A 241 -11.53 6.87 5.01
C SER A 241 -12.06 5.46 4.76
N LEU A 242 -12.36 4.68 5.80
CA LEU A 242 -12.91 3.33 5.67
C LEU A 242 -14.41 3.32 5.29
N PHE A 243 -15.08 4.45 5.40
CA PHE A 243 -16.52 4.59 5.11
C PHE A 243 -16.82 5.26 3.78
N ILE A 244 -15.79 5.78 3.11
CA ILE A 244 -15.90 6.53 1.86
C ILE A 244 -15.24 5.72 0.74
N SER A 245 -15.87 5.70 -0.42
CA SER A 245 -15.35 5.02 -1.60
C SER A 245 -14.14 5.76 -2.18
N ASN A 246 -13.15 5.01 -2.67
CA ASN A 246 -11.91 5.51 -3.28
C ASN A 246 -11.23 6.62 -2.46
N CYS A 247 -11.08 6.37 -1.16
CA CYS A 247 -10.66 7.36 -0.17
C CYS A 247 -9.35 6.98 0.50
N ILE A 248 -8.50 7.99 0.69
CA ILE A 248 -7.27 7.95 1.49
C ILE A 248 -7.36 8.92 2.66
N ALA A 249 -6.47 8.76 3.64
CA ALA A 249 -6.38 9.70 4.74
C ALA A 249 -5.00 10.34 4.83
N ALA A 250 -4.95 11.68 4.93
CA ALA A 250 -3.75 12.45 5.19
C ALA A 250 -3.52 12.58 6.70
N ALA A 251 -2.87 11.59 7.31
CA ALA A 251 -2.64 11.52 8.76
C ALA A 251 -1.48 12.43 9.20
N GLY A 252 -1.61 13.74 9.00
CA GLY A 252 -0.58 14.71 9.40
C GLY A 252 -0.62 16.03 8.62
N ALA A 253 0.44 16.84 8.77
CA ALA A 253 0.53 18.19 8.21
C ALA A 253 0.66 18.26 6.68
N ASP A 254 1.12 17.17 6.02
CA ASP A 254 1.29 17.10 4.57
C ASP A 254 -0.06 16.87 3.89
N LEU A 255 -0.79 17.95 3.66
CA LEU A 255 -2.13 17.92 3.09
C LEU A 255 -2.13 17.50 1.61
N PHE A 256 -1.10 17.89 0.84
CA PHE A 256 -1.09 17.72 -0.60
C PHE A 256 -0.32 16.47 -1.02
N LEU A 257 -0.96 15.65 -1.87
CA LEU A 257 -0.31 14.50 -2.48
C LEU A 257 0.86 14.94 -3.36
N LYS A 258 2.00 14.29 -3.22
CA LYS A 258 3.16 14.48 -4.14
C LYS A 258 2.94 13.82 -5.51
N ASN A 259 1.89 13.02 -5.66
CA ASN A 259 1.53 12.36 -6.91
C ASN A 259 0.87 13.36 -7.87
N LYS A 260 1.16 13.23 -9.16
CA LYS A 260 0.56 14.06 -10.23
C LYS A 260 -0.86 13.57 -10.58
N ILE A 261 -1.81 13.76 -9.68
CA ILE A 261 -3.24 13.57 -9.97
C ILE A 261 -3.79 14.94 -10.37
N PRO A 262 -4.58 15.05 -11.45
CA PRO A 262 -5.26 16.30 -11.79
C PRO A 262 -6.10 16.83 -10.62
N ASN A 263 -6.04 18.13 -10.36
CA ASN A 263 -6.67 18.72 -9.17
C ASN A 263 -8.18 18.56 -9.16
N ASP A 264 -8.80 18.51 -10.34
CA ASP A 264 -10.24 18.26 -10.53
C ASP A 264 -10.67 16.83 -10.21
N LYS A 265 -9.72 15.91 -10.09
CA LYS A 265 -9.94 14.52 -9.66
C LYS A 265 -9.63 14.28 -8.19
N VAL A 266 -9.37 15.31 -7.42
CA VAL A 266 -9.06 15.19 -5.98
C VAL A 266 -10.06 16.02 -5.20
N THR A 267 -10.76 15.38 -4.25
CA THR A 267 -11.75 16.04 -3.39
C THR A 267 -11.33 15.93 -1.92
N TYR A 268 -11.12 17.07 -1.27
CA TYR A 268 -10.79 17.15 0.15
C TYR A 268 -12.03 17.22 1.02
N ILE A 269 -12.04 16.44 2.09
CA ILE A 269 -13.13 16.33 3.05
C ILE A 269 -12.54 16.54 4.44
N PHE A 270 -12.70 17.72 4.99
CA PHE A 270 -12.25 18.08 6.33
C PHE A 270 -13.28 17.72 7.39
N ASP A 271 -12.82 17.63 8.64
CA ASP A 271 -13.71 17.54 9.79
C ASP A 271 -14.68 18.75 9.81
N ASN A 272 -15.92 18.55 10.24
CA ASN A 272 -16.96 19.58 10.32
C ASN A 272 -16.78 20.45 11.57
N GLU A 273 -15.68 21.20 11.59
CA GLU A 273 -15.31 22.09 12.72
C GLU A 273 -15.19 23.55 12.26
N PRO A 274 -16.31 24.26 12.01
CA PRO A 274 -16.30 25.63 11.45
C PRO A 274 -15.67 26.68 12.38
N ARG A 275 -15.46 26.35 13.66
CA ARG A 275 -14.77 27.20 14.65
C ARG A 275 -13.29 26.89 14.80
N ASN A 276 -12.77 25.89 14.09
CA ASN A 276 -11.37 25.52 14.14
C ASN A 276 -10.58 26.28 13.06
N LYS A 277 -9.84 27.30 13.48
CA LYS A 277 -9.08 28.16 12.59
C LYS A 277 -8.09 27.37 11.72
N GLU A 278 -7.42 26.34 12.28
CA GLU A 278 -6.47 25.52 11.54
C GLU A 278 -7.13 24.79 10.37
N ILE A 279 -8.32 24.21 10.60
CA ILE A 279 -9.11 23.57 9.54
C ILE A 279 -9.51 24.58 8.47
N VAL A 280 -10.04 25.73 8.87
CA VAL A 280 -10.46 26.80 7.95
C VAL A 280 -9.26 27.27 7.10
N ASP A 281 -8.10 27.49 7.69
CA ASP A 281 -6.89 27.91 6.97
C ASP A 281 -6.41 26.82 5.98
N ARG A 282 -6.55 25.56 6.33
CA ARG A 282 -6.25 24.42 5.43
C ARG A 282 -7.26 24.34 4.27
N MET A 283 -8.53 24.58 4.52
CA MET A 283 -9.57 24.65 3.49
C MET A 283 -9.28 25.77 2.48
N TYR A 284 -8.87 26.95 2.93
CA TYR A 284 -8.44 28.04 2.03
C TYR A 284 -7.28 27.62 1.14
N LYS A 285 -6.25 26.98 1.69
CA LYS A 285 -5.09 26.48 0.91
C LYS A 285 -5.48 25.46 -0.16
N VAL A 286 -6.49 24.63 0.11
CA VAL A 286 -7.02 23.64 -0.85
C VAL A 286 -7.71 24.37 -2.00
N ILE A 287 -8.54 25.37 -1.69
CA ILE A 287 -9.25 26.18 -2.69
C ILE A 287 -8.27 26.99 -3.55
N GLU A 288 -7.28 27.64 -2.94
CA GLU A 288 -6.23 28.40 -3.64
C GLU A 288 -5.45 27.54 -4.64
N LYS A 289 -5.25 26.26 -4.33
CA LYS A 289 -4.60 25.29 -5.23
C LYS A 289 -5.53 24.64 -6.23
N ASP A 290 -6.77 25.12 -6.32
CA ASP A 290 -7.77 24.68 -7.28
C ASP A 290 -8.13 23.19 -7.19
N PHE A 291 -8.28 22.66 -5.97
CA PHE A 291 -8.85 21.34 -5.70
C PHE A 291 -10.35 21.41 -5.40
N ASN A 292 -11.03 20.27 -5.55
CA ASN A 292 -12.39 20.13 -5.04
C ASN A 292 -12.38 20.03 -3.51
N ILE A 293 -13.39 20.57 -2.87
CA ILE A 293 -13.56 20.54 -1.42
C ILE A 293 -15.02 20.33 -1.03
N VAL A 294 -15.25 19.52 -0.03
CA VAL A 294 -16.57 19.35 0.59
C VAL A 294 -16.75 20.43 1.66
N ILE A 295 -17.89 21.11 1.62
CA ILE A 295 -18.34 22.03 2.66
C ILE A 295 -19.63 21.47 3.23
N TRP A 296 -19.57 21.04 4.49
CA TRP A 296 -20.69 20.37 5.13
C TRP A 296 -21.90 21.30 5.24
N PRO A 297 -23.11 20.81 4.95
CA PRO A 297 -24.33 21.63 5.07
C PRO A 297 -24.68 21.84 6.55
N ASP A 298 -25.45 22.90 6.83
CA ASP A 298 -25.77 23.36 8.19
C ASP A 298 -26.59 22.36 9.02
N ASP A 299 -27.32 21.46 8.38
CA ASP A 299 -28.09 20.39 9.03
C ASP A 299 -27.22 19.25 9.56
N ILE A 300 -25.95 19.19 9.16
CA ILE A 300 -24.96 18.24 9.70
C ILE A 300 -24.18 18.92 10.82
N GLN A 301 -24.45 18.49 12.08
CA GLN A 301 -23.78 19.01 13.27
C GLN A 301 -22.69 18.07 13.81
N LEU A 302 -22.56 16.86 13.24
CA LEU A 302 -21.59 15.86 13.65
C LEU A 302 -20.20 16.23 13.13
N LYS A 303 -19.16 15.91 13.94
CA LYS A 303 -17.81 16.40 13.74
C LYS A 303 -17.09 15.77 12.52
N ASP A 304 -17.11 14.46 12.42
CA ASP A 304 -16.36 13.70 11.42
C ASP A 304 -17.23 12.58 10.82
N VAL A 305 -16.70 11.92 9.79
CA VAL A 305 -17.42 10.85 9.07
C VAL A 305 -17.72 9.68 10.01
N ASN A 306 -16.79 9.30 10.88
CA ASN A 306 -17.05 8.20 11.79
C ASN A 306 -18.11 8.55 12.84
N ASP A 307 -18.16 9.80 13.33
CA ASP A 307 -19.22 10.24 14.20
C ASP A 307 -20.58 10.20 13.49
N MET A 308 -20.65 10.58 12.21
CA MET A 308 -21.87 10.44 11.39
C MET A 308 -22.33 8.97 11.31
N ILE A 309 -21.41 8.06 11.05
CA ILE A 309 -21.69 6.61 10.99
C ILE A 309 -22.18 6.07 12.34
N ILE A 310 -21.55 6.47 13.45
CA ILE A 310 -21.93 6.05 14.79
C ILE A 310 -23.36 6.52 15.11
N ASN A 311 -23.75 7.71 14.64
CA ASN A 311 -25.08 8.29 14.77
C ASN A 311 -26.05 7.87 13.64
N ASP A 312 -25.86 6.68 13.07
CA ASP A 312 -26.79 6.02 12.14
C ASP A 312 -26.97 6.71 10.78
N ILE A 313 -26.07 7.63 10.38
CA ILE A 313 -26.03 8.12 9.02
C ILE A 313 -25.29 7.05 8.18
N SER A 314 -25.99 6.47 7.21
CA SER A 314 -25.38 5.41 6.37
C SER A 314 -24.26 5.94 5.48
N ALA A 315 -23.31 5.07 5.14
CA ALA A 315 -22.21 5.45 4.23
C ALA A 315 -22.72 5.96 2.88
N SER A 316 -23.78 5.37 2.33
CA SER A 316 -24.43 5.85 1.09
C SER A 316 -25.02 7.25 1.22
N LYS A 317 -25.62 7.58 2.37
CA LYS A 317 -26.12 8.92 2.64
C LYS A 317 -24.98 9.93 2.76
N ILE A 318 -23.88 9.55 3.41
CA ILE A 318 -22.66 10.38 3.51
C ILE A 318 -22.08 10.64 2.10
N GLU A 319 -21.95 9.62 1.26
CA GLU A 319 -21.50 9.78 -0.13
C GLU A 319 -22.39 10.73 -0.94
N ASN A 320 -23.71 10.66 -0.76
CA ASN A 320 -24.64 11.59 -1.39
C ASN A 320 -24.48 13.02 -0.86
N ILE A 321 -24.27 13.21 0.45
CA ILE A 321 -23.98 14.53 1.03
C ILE A 321 -22.68 15.10 0.45
N ILE A 322 -21.60 14.30 0.40
CA ILE A 322 -20.31 14.66 -0.18
C ILE A 322 -20.52 15.12 -1.63
N SER A 323 -21.16 14.30 -2.46
CA SER A 323 -21.39 14.60 -3.88
C SER A 323 -22.16 15.90 -4.09
N LYS A 324 -23.20 16.17 -3.28
CA LYS A 324 -24.03 17.39 -3.39
C LYS A 324 -23.37 18.66 -2.84
N ASN A 325 -22.36 18.51 -1.98
CA ASN A 325 -21.69 19.60 -1.28
C ASN A 325 -20.20 19.71 -1.62
N THR A 326 -19.81 19.18 -2.78
CA THR A 326 -18.48 19.38 -3.36
C THR A 326 -18.45 20.65 -4.19
N TYR A 327 -17.52 21.53 -3.88
CA TYR A 327 -17.36 22.84 -4.52
C TYR A 327 -15.92 23.05 -4.96
N ARG A 328 -15.72 24.02 -5.87
CA ARG A 328 -14.39 24.38 -6.37
C ARG A 328 -14.32 25.88 -6.67
N GLN A 329 -13.11 26.45 -6.63
CA GLN A 329 -12.85 27.85 -7.00
C GLN A 329 -13.77 28.85 -6.25
N LEU A 330 -14.38 29.80 -6.97
CA LEU A 330 -15.21 30.86 -6.39
C LEU A 330 -16.43 30.32 -5.63
N SER A 331 -17.04 29.24 -6.12
CA SER A 331 -18.16 28.60 -5.42
C SER A 331 -17.77 28.06 -4.06
N ALA A 332 -16.58 27.45 -3.97
CA ALA A 332 -16.03 26.97 -2.71
C ALA A 332 -15.71 28.11 -1.75
N LEU A 333 -15.11 29.22 -2.23
CA LEU A 333 -14.85 30.41 -1.40
C LEU A 333 -16.13 31.01 -0.82
N THR A 334 -17.18 31.13 -1.65
CA THR A 334 -18.48 31.67 -1.21
C THR A 334 -19.09 30.79 -0.14
N LYS A 335 -19.11 29.46 -0.37
CA LYS A 335 -19.68 28.52 0.61
C LYS A 335 -18.86 28.48 1.91
N LEU A 336 -17.52 28.49 1.82
CA LEU A 336 -16.64 28.50 2.99
C LEU A 336 -16.85 29.75 3.87
N ARG A 337 -17.06 30.93 3.24
CA ARG A 337 -17.36 32.17 3.99
C ARG A 337 -18.64 32.08 4.82
N HIS A 338 -19.64 31.39 4.33
CA HIS A 338 -20.90 31.18 5.08
C HIS A 338 -20.73 30.09 6.15
N TRP A 339 -19.98 29.04 5.85
CA TRP A 339 -19.81 27.90 6.75
C TRP A 339 -18.89 28.20 7.95
N LYS A 340 -17.79 28.94 7.75
CA LYS A 340 -16.86 29.26 8.84
C LYS A 340 -17.46 30.15 9.91
N LYS A 341 -17.03 29.92 11.16
CA LYS A 341 -17.47 30.67 12.35
C LYS A 341 -16.28 31.28 13.11
N VAL A 342 -15.15 31.53 12.38
CA VAL A 342 -13.91 32.16 12.83
C VAL A 342 -13.48 33.26 11.87
#